data_5ef4ee20743b32d5f855c7ab6bcc906e
#
_entry.id   5ef4ee20743b32d5f855c7ab6bcc906e
#
_cell.length_a   1.000
_cell.length_b   1.000
_cell.length_c   1.000
_cell.angle_alpha   90.00
_cell.angle_beta   90.00
_cell.angle_gamma   90.00
#
_symmetry.space_group_name_H-M   'P 1'
#
loop_
_entity.id
_entity.type
_entity.pdbx_description
1 polymer ?
#
loop_
_entity_poly.entity_id
_entity_poly.type
_entity_poly.pdbx_seq_one_letter_code
_entity_poly.pdbx_strand_id
1 'polypeptide(L)'
;RIRQPEVTRQRILDAAVVEFSSRGLGGARIDAIARRARTNKRMIYHYFGNKDDLFLAALESTYEHMRRMEGDLRLEHIEPLAAMRKLVRFTFNYFLDNQHFVALLNSENLHQAAHIKRSRRVKPINYPLIETLDRLLCRGEAAGQFHSGIDALQLYISIAGVCYFYFSNIHTLS
;
A
#
# COMPACT_ATOMS: atom_id res chain seq x y z
N ARG A 1 4.25 -34.46 -1.06
CA ARG A 1 3.61 -33.10 -0.93
C ARG A 1 4.44 -32.14 -1.77
N ILE A 2 3.99 -31.81 -2.95
CA ILE A 2 4.58 -30.75 -3.79
C ILE A 2 4.34 -29.45 -3.01
N ARG A 3 5.42 -28.91 -2.40
CA ARG A 3 5.39 -27.56 -1.84
C ARG A 3 5.17 -26.60 -3.00
N GLN A 4 4.02 -25.95 -3.04
CA GLN A 4 3.78 -24.89 -4.03
C GLN A 4 4.66 -23.68 -3.63
N PRO A 5 5.67 -23.31 -4.44
CA PRO A 5 6.63 -22.25 -4.10
C PRO A 5 5.93 -20.92 -3.82
N GLU A 6 4.90 -20.59 -4.59
CA GLU A 6 4.11 -19.36 -4.45
C GLU A 6 3.41 -19.26 -3.08
N VAL A 7 2.82 -20.36 -2.60
CA VAL A 7 2.17 -20.40 -1.29
C VAL A 7 3.16 -20.13 -0.16
N THR A 8 4.37 -20.72 -0.28
CA THR A 8 5.42 -20.50 0.71
C THR A 8 5.93 -19.05 0.67
N ARG A 9 6.13 -18.51 -0.53
CA ARG A 9 6.54 -17.11 -0.74
C ARG A 9 5.52 -16.15 -0.12
N GLN A 10 4.22 -16.35 -0.37
CA GLN A 10 3.16 -15.51 0.18
C GLN A 10 3.11 -15.59 1.70
N ARG A 11 3.22 -16.78 2.29
CA ARG A 11 3.25 -16.93 3.75
C ARG A 11 4.43 -16.19 4.40
N ILE A 12 5.58 -16.15 3.74
CA ILE A 12 6.73 -15.38 4.20
C ILE A 12 6.42 -13.88 4.14
N LEU A 13 5.83 -13.39 3.06
CA LEU A 13 5.42 -11.99 2.91
C LEU A 13 4.43 -11.57 3.99
N ASP A 14 3.38 -12.35 4.21
CA ASP A 14 2.36 -12.06 5.23
C ASP A 14 3.00 -12.00 6.64
N ALA A 15 3.89 -12.93 6.94
CA ALA A 15 4.64 -12.95 8.20
C ALA A 15 5.59 -11.75 8.33
N ALA A 16 6.22 -11.33 7.22
CA ALA A 16 7.12 -10.20 7.17
C ALA A 16 6.37 -8.87 7.39
N VAL A 17 5.21 -8.70 6.76
CA VAL A 17 4.33 -7.52 6.98
C VAL A 17 4.02 -7.35 8.46
N VAL A 18 3.62 -8.41 9.15
CA VAL A 18 3.30 -8.37 10.58
C VAL A 18 4.53 -8.05 11.43
N GLU A 19 5.67 -8.66 11.17
CA GLU A 19 6.89 -8.46 11.96
C GLU A 19 7.46 -7.04 11.75
N PHE A 20 7.56 -6.60 10.49
CA PHE A 20 8.09 -5.27 10.18
C PHE A 20 7.16 -4.15 10.65
N SER A 21 5.85 -4.31 10.55
CA SER A 21 4.89 -3.30 11.03
C SER A 21 4.93 -3.13 12.55
N SER A 22 5.20 -4.21 13.30
CA SER A 22 5.23 -4.17 14.77
C SER A 22 6.59 -3.78 15.36
N ARG A 23 7.70 -4.03 14.64
CA ARG A 23 9.07 -3.87 15.17
C ARG A 23 9.92 -2.88 14.36
N GLY A 24 9.39 -2.36 13.26
CA GLY A 24 10.19 -1.61 12.28
C GLY A 24 11.25 -2.48 11.61
N LEU A 25 11.95 -1.92 10.62
CA LEU A 25 13.01 -2.63 9.91
C LEU A 25 14.16 -3.02 10.85
N GLY A 26 14.61 -2.11 11.71
CA GLY A 26 15.73 -2.37 12.63
C GLY A 26 15.44 -3.46 13.65
N GLY A 27 14.25 -3.43 14.26
CA GLY A 27 13.85 -4.36 15.33
C GLY A 27 13.33 -5.72 14.88
N ALA A 28 12.91 -5.84 13.63
CA ALA A 28 12.36 -7.08 13.09
C ALA A 28 13.40 -8.22 13.01
N ARG A 29 12.97 -9.44 13.30
CA ARG A 29 13.83 -10.63 13.38
C ARG A 29 13.41 -11.66 12.34
N ILE A 30 14.35 -12.08 11.50
CA ILE A 30 14.14 -13.15 10.49
C ILE A 30 13.69 -14.47 11.14
N ASP A 31 14.15 -14.75 12.36
CA ASP A 31 13.68 -15.93 13.11
C ASP A 31 12.19 -15.88 13.43
N ALA A 32 11.68 -14.71 13.81
CA ALA A 32 10.27 -14.51 14.10
C ALA A 32 9.42 -14.69 12.82
N ILE A 33 9.89 -14.12 11.71
CA ILE A 33 9.26 -14.30 10.40
C ILE A 33 9.24 -15.77 9.99
N ALA A 34 10.37 -16.49 10.11
CA ALA A 34 10.47 -17.89 9.75
C ALA A 34 9.50 -18.77 10.55
N ARG A 35 9.42 -18.54 11.86
CA ARG A 35 8.51 -19.25 12.76
C ARG A 35 7.05 -19.00 12.41
N ARG A 36 6.66 -17.72 12.22
CA ARG A 36 5.30 -17.32 11.82
C ARG A 36 4.90 -17.90 10.46
N ALA A 37 5.81 -17.85 9.49
CA ALA A 37 5.61 -18.40 8.15
C ALA A 37 5.66 -19.93 8.09
N ARG A 38 5.93 -20.63 9.21
CA ARG A 38 6.15 -22.09 9.28
C ARG A 38 7.17 -22.56 8.25
N THR A 39 8.31 -21.88 8.21
CA THR A 39 9.44 -22.17 7.31
C THR A 39 10.75 -22.00 8.07
N ASN A 40 11.88 -22.03 7.38
CA ASN A 40 13.20 -21.79 7.96
C ASN A 40 13.87 -20.56 7.34
N LYS A 41 14.89 -20.01 7.99
CA LYS A 41 15.63 -18.84 7.50
C LYS A 41 16.21 -19.03 6.10
N ARG A 42 16.71 -20.24 5.79
CA ARG A 42 17.30 -20.53 4.48
C ARG A 42 16.29 -20.30 3.35
N MET A 43 15.03 -20.68 3.57
CA MET A 43 13.96 -20.44 2.59
C MET A 43 13.65 -18.95 2.44
N ILE A 44 13.69 -18.17 3.51
CA ILE A 44 13.49 -16.72 3.43
C ILE A 44 14.58 -16.09 2.56
N TYR A 45 15.85 -16.40 2.85
CA TYR A 45 16.96 -15.86 2.05
C TYR A 45 16.97 -16.39 0.61
N HIS A 46 16.51 -17.61 0.38
CA HIS A 46 16.36 -18.16 -0.96
C HIS A 46 15.35 -17.38 -1.80
N TYR A 47 14.21 -16.98 -1.22
CA TYR A 47 13.16 -16.23 -1.95
C TYR A 47 13.41 -14.74 -2.06
N PHE A 48 14.08 -14.15 -1.08
CA PHE A 48 14.14 -12.67 -0.95
C PHE A 48 15.56 -12.11 -0.85
N GLY A 49 16.58 -12.93 -0.75
CA GLY A 49 17.99 -12.52 -0.69
C GLY A 49 18.42 -12.06 0.71
N ASN A 50 17.94 -10.91 1.17
CA ASN A 50 18.30 -10.35 2.48
C ASN A 50 17.09 -9.71 3.17
N LYS A 51 17.32 -9.13 4.36
CA LYS A 51 16.26 -8.52 5.17
C LYS A 51 15.68 -7.26 4.52
N ASP A 52 16.51 -6.45 3.89
CA ASP A 52 16.10 -5.20 3.24
C ASP A 52 15.28 -5.50 1.98
N ASP A 53 15.67 -6.52 1.21
CA ASP A 53 14.90 -6.95 0.04
C ASP A 53 13.57 -7.60 0.45
N LEU A 54 13.53 -8.33 1.57
CA LEU A 54 12.27 -8.82 2.15
C LEU A 54 11.38 -7.68 2.62
N PHE A 55 11.94 -6.63 3.22
CA PHE A 55 11.20 -5.45 3.63
C PHE A 55 10.62 -4.71 2.42
N LEU A 56 11.42 -4.51 1.36
CA LEU A 56 10.94 -3.96 0.10
C LEU A 56 9.81 -4.80 -0.50
N ALA A 57 9.96 -6.12 -0.54
CA ALA A 57 8.92 -7.00 -1.06
C ALA A 57 7.63 -6.95 -0.22
N ALA A 58 7.72 -6.78 1.10
CA ALA A 58 6.57 -6.58 1.98
C ALA A 58 5.87 -5.24 1.69
N LEU A 59 6.62 -4.14 1.51
CA LEU A 59 6.08 -2.86 1.06
C LEU A 59 5.36 -2.98 -0.29
N GLU A 60 6.02 -3.55 -1.29
CA GLU A 60 5.44 -3.76 -2.62
C GLU A 60 4.13 -4.55 -2.56
N SER A 61 4.09 -5.62 -1.76
CA SER A 61 2.90 -6.45 -1.59
C SER A 61 1.72 -5.68 -0.98
N THR A 62 1.97 -4.78 -0.03
CA THR A 62 0.92 -3.95 0.58
C THR A 62 0.40 -2.89 -0.38
N TYR A 63 1.28 -2.29 -1.20
CA TYR A 63 0.86 -1.38 -2.28
C TYR A 63 0.03 -2.10 -3.35
N GLU A 64 0.46 -3.28 -3.79
CA GLU A 64 -0.29 -4.10 -4.76
C GLU A 64 -1.68 -4.47 -4.22
N HIS A 65 -1.78 -4.81 -2.94
CA HIS A 65 -3.05 -5.12 -2.31
C HIS A 65 -3.99 -3.91 -2.33
N MET A 66 -3.51 -2.72 -1.93
CA MET A 66 -4.28 -1.49 -1.95
C MET A 66 -4.78 -1.15 -3.37
N ARG A 67 -3.87 -1.16 -4.36
CA ARG A 67 -4.22 -0.83 -5.76
C ARG A 67 -5.23 -1.80 -6.35
N ARG A 68 -5.12 -3.09 -6.04
CA ARG A 68 -6.11 -4.08 -6.48
C ARG A 68 -7.49 -3.78 -5.91
N MET A 69 -7.59 -3.51 -4.61
CA MET A 69 -8.86 -3.16 -3.98
C MET A 69 -9.45 -1.85 -4.51
N GLU A 70 -8.61 -0.86 -4.83
CA GLU A 70 -9.06 0.36 -5.49
C GLU A 70 -9.61 0.08 -6.90
N GLY A 71 -8.96 -0.77 -7.67
CA GLY A 71 -9.45 -1.19 -9.00
C GLY A 71 -10.83 -1.86 -8.93
N ASP A 72 -11.11 -2.60 -7.86
CA ASP A 72 -12.40 -3.25 -7.62
C ASP A 72 -13.55 -2.25 -7.33
N LEU A 73 -13.23 -0.98 -7.07
CA LEU A 73 -14.24 0.07 -6.91
C LEU A 73 -15.00 0.39 -8.19
N ARG A 74 -14.40 0.13 -9.37
CA ARG A 74 -14.98 0.37 -10.70
C ARG A 74 -15.55 1.77 -10.87
N LEU A 75 -14.75 2.77 -10.53
CA LEU A 75 -15.15 4.19 -10.47
C LEU A 75 -15.64 4.73 -11.82
N GLU A 76 -15.21 4.13 -12.91
CA GLU A 76 -15.59 4.48 -14.28
C GLU A 76 -17.07 4.29 -14.58
N HIS A 77 -17.75 3.40 -13.86
CA HIS A 77 -19.18 3.09 -14.06
C HIS A 77 -20.11 3.85 -13.11
N ILE A 78 -19.56 4.73 -12.29
CA ILE A 78 -20.30 5.46 -11.25
C ILE A 78 -20.38 6.93 -11.64
N GLU A 79 -21.46 7.59 -11.25
CA GLU A 79 -21.63 9.04 -11.39
C GLU A 79 -20.45 9.78 -10.70
N PRO A 80 -19.90 10.87 -11.29
CA PRO A 80 -18.59 11.42 -10.85
C PRO A 80 -18.51 11.80 -9.38
N LEU A 81 -19.51 12.51 -8.85
CA LEU A 81 -19.51 12.92 -7.44
C LEU A 81 -19.60 11.70 -6.49
N ALA A 82 -20.43 10.72 -6.85
CA ALA A 82 -20.56 9.47 -6.08
C ALA A 82 -19.27 8.63 -6.14
N ALA A 83 -18.61 8.58 -7.30
CA ALA A 83 -17.33 7.91 -7.48
C ALA A 83 -16.23 8.55 -6.63
N MET A 84 -16.15 9.88 -6.60
CA MET A 84 -15.19 10.61 -5.75
C MET A 84 -15.43 10.32 -4.27
N ARG A 85 -16.67 10.39 -3.81
CA ARG A 85 -17.04 10.05 -2.42
C ARG A 85 -16.68 8.60 -2.07
N LYS A 86 -16.88 7.67 -3.02
CA LYS A 86 -16.52 6.25 -2.84
C LYS A 86 -15.02 6.07 -2.70
N LEU A 87 -14.21 6.74 -3.52
CA LEU A 87 -12.75 6.71 -3.44
C LEU A 87 -12.24 7.25 -2.09
N VAL A 88 -12.71 8.42 -1.67
CA VAL A 88 -12.30 9.03 -0.39
C VAL A 88 -12.65 8.10 0.79
N ARG A 89 -13.89 7.57 0.81
CA ARG A 89 -14.33 6.64 1.85
C ARG A 89 -13.52 5.36 1.85
N PHE A 90 -13.23 4.82 0.67
CA PHE A 90 -12.38 3.64 0.52
C PHE A 90 -10.99 3.91 1.09
N THR A 91 -10.35 5.02 0.73
CA THR A 91 -8.99 5.36 1.19
C THR A 91 -8.94 5.45 2.71
N PHE A 92 -9.92 6.12 3.33
CA PHE A 92 -10.02 6.22 4.79
C PHE A 92 -10.19 4.83 5.44
N ASN A 93 -11.16 4.04 4.98
CA ASN A 93 -11.44 2.72 5.52
C ASN A 93 -10.26 1.77 5.30
N TYR A 94 -9.58 1.87 4.16
CA TYR A 94 -8.39 1.06 3.91
C TYR A 94 -7.30 1.29 4.96
N PHE A 95 -6.99 2.54 5.29
CA PHE A 95 -6.01 2.84 6.35
C PHE A 95 -6.52 2.42 7.73
N LEU A 96 -7.82 2.55 8.00
CA LEU A 96 -8.42 2.07 9.25
C LEU A 96 -8.23 0.57 9.43
N ASP A 97 -8.52 -0.22 8.40
CA ASP A 97 -8.48 -1.68 8.44
C ASP A 97 -7.08 -2.26 8.24
N ASN A 98 -6.14 -1.50 7.66
CA ASN A 98 -4.80 -1.94 7.30
C ASN A 98 -3.70 -1.14 8.02
N GLN A 99 -3.74 -1.11 9.36
CA GLN A 99 -2.75 -0.40 10.19
C GLN A 99 -1.31 -0.84 9.93
N HIS A 100 -1.11 -2.10 9.49
CA HIS A 100 0.21 -2.59 9.10
C HIS A 100 0.79 -1.80 7.91
N PHE A 101 -0.04 -1.38 6.96
CA PHE A 101 0.39 -0.56 5.84
C PHE A 101 0.90 0.81 6.31
N VAL A 102 0.15 1.48 7.20
CA VAL A 102 0.57 2.76 7.79
C VAL A 102 1.90 2.62 8.53
N ALA A 103 2.06 1.58 9.35
CA ALA A 103 3.28 1.33 10.10
C ALA A 103 4.50 1.06 9.19
N LEU A 104 4.32 0.30 8.09
CA LEU A 104 5.38 0.08 7.11
C LEU A 104 5.76 1.37 6.40
N LEU A 105 4.80 2.22 6.02
CA LEU A 105 5.07 3.53 5.42
C LEU A 105 5.82 4.44 6.37
N ASN A 106 5.43 4.48 7.65
CA ASN A 106 6.15 5.24 8.67
C ASN A 106 7.60 4.77 8.80
N SER A 107 7.81 3.45 8.83
CA SER A 107 9.16 2.87 8.88
C SER A 107 9.98 3.26 7.64
N GLU A 108 9.41 3.19 6.45
CA GLU A 108 10.10 3.54 5.22
C GLU A 108 10.42 5.05 5.14
N ASN A 109 9.51 5.90 5.61
CA ASN A 109 9.75 7.35 5.68
C ASN A 109 10.91 7.69 6.64
N LEU A 110 11.04 7.00 7.76
CA LEU A 110 12.19 7.14 8.66
C LEU A 110 13.51 6.77 7.97
N HIS A 111 13.48 5.85 7.03
CA HIS A 111 14.63 5.46 6.20
C HIS A 111 14.75 6.29 4.90
N GLN A 112 14.07 7.45 4.81
CA GLN A 112 14.13 8.40 3.68
C GLN A 112 13.76 7.74 2.34
N ALA A 113 12.85 6.78 2.36
CA ALA A 113 12.43 6.01 1.19
C ALA A 113 13.56 5.22 0.49
N ALA A 114 14.56 4.79 1.26
CA ALA A 114 15.77 4.13 0.73
C ALA A 114 15.44 2.80 0.01
N HIS A 115 14.39 2.10 0.43
CA HIS A 115 14.00 0.83 -0.17
C HIS A 115 13.07 1.06 -1.37
N ILE A 116 12.01 1.86 -1.20
CA ILE A 116 10.99 2.06 -2.24
C ILE A 116 11.54 2.78 -3.48
N LYS A 117 12.56 3.63 -3.33
CA LYS A 117 13.26 4.26 -4.46
C LYS A 117 13.92 3.25 -5.39
N ARG A 118 14.31 2.07 -4.88
CA ARG A 118 14.88 0.96 -5.66
C ARG A 118 13.81 0.10 -6.34
N SER A 119 12.53 0.25 -5.93
CA SER A 119 11.44 -0.53 -6.50
C SER A 119 11.19 -0.15 -7.96
N ARG A 120 11.17 -1.17 -8.82
CA ARG A 120 10.72 -1.05 -10.21
C ARG A 120 9.21 -1.28 -10.36
N ARG A 121 8.51 -1.65 -9.27
CA ARG A 121 7.12 -2.07 -9.26
C ARG A 121 6.18 -0.97 -8.76
N VAL A 122 6.56 -0.21 -7.74
CA VAL A 122 5.66 0.74 -7.07
C VAL A 122 5.21 1.87 -7.99
N LYS A 123 6.11 2.45 -8.80
CA LYS A 123 5.71 3.51 -9.76
C LYS A 123 4.68 3.03 -10.78
N PRO A 124 4.90 1.91 -11.50
CA PRO A 124 3.91 1.38 -12.43
C PRO A 124 2.58 0.99 -11.77
N ILE A 125 2.61 0.52 -10.52
CA ILE A 125 1.39 0.12 -9.80
C ILE A 125 0.49 1.33 -9.48
N ASN A 126 1.08 2.50 -9.23
CA ASN A 126 0.33 3.70 -8.88
C ASN A 126 -0.29 4.42 -10.11
N TYR A 127 0.28 4.22 -11.29
CA TYR A 127 -0.11 4.95 -12.50
C TYR A 127 -1.58 4.75 -12.91
N PRO A 128 -2.15 3.53 -12.93
CA PRO A 128 -3.54 3.30 -13.33
C PRO A 128 -4.57 4.03 -12.47
N LEU A 129 -4.29 4.25 -11.18
CA LEU A 129 -5.18 5.00 -10.30
C LEU A 129 -5.23 6.47 -10.71
N ILE A 130 -4.08 7.08 -11.01
CA ILE A 130 -4.00 8.49 -11.41
C ILE A 130 -4.74 8.71 -12.73
N GLU A 131 -4.58 7.79 -13.71
CA GLU A 131 -5.35 7.84 -14.95
C GLU A 131 -6.86 7.69 -14.72
N THR A 132 -7.28 6.80 -13.81
CA THR A 132 -8.69 6.63 -13.48
C THR A 132 -9.26 7.90 -12.84
N LEU A 133 -8.48 8.54 -11.95
CA LEU A 133 -8.86 9.78 -11.29
C LEU A 133 -8.93 10.93 -12.28
N ASP A 134 -7.98 11.02 -13.22
CA ASP A 134 -7.99 12.04 -14.27
C ASP A 134 -9.25 11.93 -15.15
N ARG A 135 -9.59 10.72 -15.62
CA ARG A 135 -10.84 10.48 -16.34
C ARG A 135 -12.09 10.82 -15.52
N LEU A 136 -12.06 10.53 -14.21
CA LEU A 136 -13.16 10.87 -13.31
C LEU A 136 -13.34 12.39 -13.19
N LEU A 137 -12.24 13.13 -13.06
CA LEU A 137 -12.24 14.60 -13.02
C LEU A 137 -12.79 15.20 -14.32
N CYS A 138 -12.34 14.73 -15.48
CA CYS A 138 -12.85 15.15 -16.79
C CYS A 138 -14.38 14.92 -16.92
N ARG A 139 -14.87 13.75 -16.48
CA ARG A 139 -16.30 13.45 -16.49
C ARG A 139 -17.11 14.40 -15.57
N GLY A 140 -16.56 14.67 -14.37
CA GLY A 140 -17.21 15.55 -13.41
C GLY A 140 -17.21 17.02 -13.85
N GLU A 141 -16.16 17.49 -14.52
CA GLU A 141 -16.09 18.79 -15.14
C GLU A 141 -17.15 18.91 -16.25
N ALA A 142 -17.21 17.95 -17.17
CA ALA A 142 -18.21 17.92 -18.24
C ALA A 142 -19.65 17.89 -17.71
N ALA A 143 -19.87 17.29 -16.54
CA ALA A 143 -21.18 17.26 -15.86
C ALA A 143 -21.44 18.50 -14.98
N GLY A 144 -20.56 19.49 -14.93
CA GLY A 144 -20.67 20.68 -14.08
C GLY A 144 -20.58 20.40 -12.57
N GLN A 145 -20.02 19.26 -12.16
CA GLN A 145 -19.93 18.84 -10.77
C GLN A 145 -18.57 19.17 -10.14
N PHE A 146 -17.53 19.30 -10.95
CA PHE A 146 -16.18 19.63 -10.51
C PHE A 146 -15.69 20.88 -11.22
N HIS A 147 -14.83 21.64 -10.55
CA HIS A 147 -14.11 22.74 -11.17
C HIS A 147 -13.11 22.23 -12.21
N SER A 148 -12.84 23.04 -13.23
CA SER A 148 -11.81 22.76 -14.21
C SER A 148 -10.40 22.91 -13.63
N GLY A 149 -9.42 22.22 -14.24
CA GLY A 149 -8.00 22.39 -13.93
C GLY A 149 -7.53 21.72 -12.65
N ILE A 150 -8.29 20.77 -12.10
CA ILE A 150 -7.86 19.96 -10.95
C ILE A 150 -6.84 18.92 -11.44
N ASP A 151 -5.63 18.95 -10.87
CA ASP A 151 -4.60 17.95 -11.13
C ASP A 151 -4.88 16.65 -10.37
N ALA A 152 -4.99 15.54 -11.08
CA ALA A 152 -5.33 14.23 -10.52
C ALA A 152 -4.32 13.74 -9.48
N LEU A 153 -3.02 13.98 -9.72
CA LEU A 153 -1.96 13.55 -8.79
C LEU A 153 -2.02 14.38 -7.49
N GLN A 154 -2.17 15.69 -7.60
CA GLN A 154 -2.27 16.57 -6.42
C GLN A 154 -3.53 16.27 -5.60
N LEU A 155 -4.65 15.98 -6.26
CA LEU A 155 -5.87 15.56 -5.57
C LEU A 155 -5.68 14.24 -4.85
N TYR A 156 -5.06 13.25 -5.51
CA TYR A 156 -4.76 11.97 -4.87
C TYR A 156 -3.84 12.14 -3.65
N ILE A 157 -2.79 12.96 -3.77
CA ILE A 157 -1.89 13.27 -2.65
C ILE A 157 -2.67 13.91 -1.50
N SER A 158 -3.62 14.80 -1.79
CA SER A 158 -4.46 15.44 -0.78
C SER A 158 -5.37 14.43 -0.06
N ILE A 159 -6.06 13.57 -0.80
CA ILE A 159 -6.93 12.52 -0.25
C ILE A 159 -6.12 11.56 0.63
N ALA A 160 -5.05 11.00 0.05
CA ALA A 160 -4.19 10.06 0.77
C ALA A 160 -3.50 10.72 1.97
N GLY A 161 -3.03 11.96 1.80
CA GLY A 161 -2.34 12.72 2.84
C GLY A 161 -3.20 12.99 4.07
N VAL A 162 -4.46 13.42 3.87
CA VAL A 162 -5.40 13.64 5.00
C VAL A 162 -5.67 12.34 5.75
N CYS A 163 -5.96 11.25 5.03
CA CYS A 163 -6.18 9.94 5.64
C CYS A 163 -4.93 9.43 6.35
N TYR A 164 -3.77 9.49 5.69
CA TYR A 164 -2.51 9.02 6.25
C TYR A 164 -2.10 9.83 7.49
N PHE A 165 -2.24 11.16 7.47
CA PHE A 165 -1.91 12.01 8.61
C PHE A 165 -2.69 11.60 9.86
N TYR A 166 -3.99 11.37 9.74
CA TYR A 166 -4.81 10.93 10.85
C TYR A 166 -4.30 9.61 11.46
N PHE A 167 -4.11 8.57 10.64
CA PHE A 167 -3.72 7.25 11.13
C PHE A 167 -2.26 7.17 11.57
N SER A 168 -1.36 7.92 10.94
CA SER A 168 0.04 7.95 11.35
C SER A 168 0.27 8.70 12.67
N ASN A 169 -0.66 9.58 13.05
CA ASN A 169 -0.62 10.39 14.27
C ASN A 169 -1.71 10.04 15.28
N ILE A 170 -2.43 8.94 15.11
CA ILE A 170 -3.61 8.59 15.92
C ILE A 170 -3.32 8.59 17.43
N HIS A 171 -2.13 8.17 17.84
CA HIS A 171 -1.73 8.13 19.26
C HIS A 171 -1.32 9.48 19.84
N THR A 172 -1.09 10.49 19.01
CA THR A 172 -0.73 11.85 19.43
C THR A 172 -1.87 12.84 19.26
N LEU A 173 -2.92 12.45 18.54
CA LEU A 173 -4.13 13.24 18.31
C LEU A 173 -5.27 12.90 19.30
N SER A 174 -5.12 11.82 20.07
CA SER A 174 -6.10 11.33 21.04
C SER A 174 -5.87 11.86 22.45
#